data_1af3699b214cca8fb87ab5f25602bb87
#
_entry.id   1af3699b214cca8fb87ab5f25602bb87
#
_cell.length_a   1.000
_cell.length_b   1.000
_cell.length_c   1.000
_cell.angle_alpha   90.00
_cell.angle_beta   90.00
_cell.angle_gamma   90.00
#
_symmetry.space_group_name_H-M   'P 1'
#
loop_
_entity.id
_entity.type
_entity.pdbx_description
1 polymer ?
#
loop_
_entity_poly.entity_id
_entity_poly.type
_entity_poly.pdbx_seq_one_letter_code
_entity_poly.pdbx_strand_id
1 'polypeptide(L)'
;MGAIAGKVGSIYMKTTGVSIQFLDEGLTNSGDNTMYYMDDKNIRYWDKTKSVTVYVDSTPETGVTIDYVGGRVTFDTPLTGTETVTVDAYYWTVSELAGFYNWSLDIVADLEDSTTFADNGWRAYTPTLKGFNISAESFWQDDKFLSRLGEEVVVALYVNEASDIRYEGFSHIESDSISQPVDALVEESVTFTGDGELYYYEV
;
A
#
# COMPACT_ATOMS: atom_id res chain seq x y z
N MET A 1 -8.41 6.00 -21.49
CA MET A 1 -8.54 4.74 -20.73
C MET A 1 -9.99 4.29 -20.75
N GLY A 2 -10.30 3.02 -21.06
CA GLY A 2 -11.66 2.49 -20.97
C GLY A 2 -12.02 2.08 -19.54
N ALA A 3 -13.31 1.89 -19.23
CA ALA A 3 -13.73 1.37 -17.93
C ALA A 3 -13.20 -0.07 -17.74
N ILE A 4 -12.69 -0.36 -16.55
CA ILE A 4 -12.16 -1.67 -16.17
C ILE A 4 -13.28 -2.47 -15.50
N ALA A 5 -13.38 -3.76 -15.83
CA ALA A 5 -14.38 -4.64 -15.22
C ALA A 5 -13.91 -5.05 -13.80
N GLY A 6 -14.73 -4.80 -12.76
CA GLY A 6 -14.40 -5.07 -11.38
C GLY A 6 -14.09 -6.54 -11.02
N LYS A 7 -14.41 -7.48 -11.93
CA LYS A 7 -14.10 -8.92 -11.75
C LYS A 7 -12.60 -9.29 -11.77
N VAL A 8 -11.72 -8.33 -12.06
CA VAL A 8 -10.26 -8.53 -12.08
C VAL A 8 -9.57 -7.90 -10.88
N GLY A 9 -10.34 -7.41 -9.91
CA GLY A 9 -9.82 -6.85 -8.68
C GLY A 9 -9.58 -7.93 -7.62
N SER A 10 -8.52 -7.79 -6.82
CA SER A 10 -8.22 -8.65 -5.67
C SER A 10 -7.66 -7.84 -4.51
N ILE A 11 -7.71 -8.41 -3.32
CA ILE A 11 -7.14 -7.83 -2.10
C ILE A 11 -6.06 -8.77 -1.58
N TYR A 12 -4.90 -8.21 -1.29
CA TYR A 12 -3.79 -8.92 -0.66
C TYR A 12 -3.52 -8.31 0.71
N MET A 13 -3.19 -9.15 1.67
CA MET A 13 -2.85 -8.72 3.01
C MET A 13 -1.60 -9.45 3.52
N LYS A 14 -0.82 -8.78 4.35
CA LYS A 14 0.34 -9.33 5.04
C LYS A 14 -0.04 -10.59 5.82
N THR A 15 0.70 -11.68 5.61
CA THR A 15 0.55 -12.89 6.44
C THR A 15 1.07 -12.64 7.86
N THR A 16 0.59 -13.40 8.83
CA THR A 16 1.14 -13.39 10.20
C THR A 16 2.53 -14.00 10.21
N GLY A 17 3.42 -13.48 11.04
CA GLY A 17 4.78 -13.99 11.19
C GLY A 17 5.82 -12.90 11.37
N VAL A 18 7.07 -13.25 11.10
CA VAL A 18 8.22 -12.32 11.11
C VAL A 18 8.63 -11.98 9.69
N SER A 19 9.14 -10.78 9.49
CA SER A 19 9.73 -10.38 8.21
C SER A 19 10.98 -11.21 7.89
N ILE A 20 11.19 -11.47 6.62
CA ILE A 20 12.28 -12.31 6.11
C ILE A 20 13.36 -11.40 5.53
N GLN A 21 14.59 -11.61 5.92
CA GLN A 21 15.73 -10.86 5.38
C GLN A 21 16.09 -11.34 3.97
N PHE A 22 16.44 -10.39 3.12
CA PHE A 22 17.14 -10.62 1.86
C PHE A 22 18.35 -9.68 1.77
N LEU A 23 19.33 -10.07 0.99
CA LEU A 23 20.60 -9.36 0.84
C LEU A 23 20.98 -9.27 -0.63
N ASP A 24 21.57 -8.13 -1.01
CA ASP A 24 22.13 -7.88 -2.33
C ASP A 24 21.13 -8.13 -3.49
N GLU A 25 19.85 -7.78 -3.25
CA GLU A 25 18.80 -7.96 -4.26
C GLU A 25 18.80 -6.80 -5.23
N GLY A 26 18.74 -7.10 -6.54
CA GLY A 26 18.80 -6.10 -7.59
C GLY A 26 17.50 -5.33 -7.75
N LEU A 27 17.60 -4.00 -7.92
CA LEU A 27 16.47 -3.15 -8.25
C LEU A 27 16.47 -2.79 -9.74
N THR A 28 15.28 -2.73 -10.31
CA THR A 28 15.05 -2.36 -11.72
C THR A 28 14.84 -0.85 -11.85
N ASN A 29 15.52 -0.22 -12.81
CA ASN A 29 15.34 1.19 -13.12
C ASN A 29 13.97 1.44 -13.76
N SER A 30 13.23 2.44 -13.29
CA SER A 30 11.93 2.86 -13.86
C SER A 30 12.06 3.54 -15.24
N GLY A 31 13.27 3.86 -15.68
CA GLY A 31 13.57 4.50 -16.95
C GLY A 31 13.92 5.98 -16.84
N ASP A 32 13.80 6.60 -15.67
CA ASP A 32 14.15 8.00 -15.41
C ASP A 32 15.47 8.16 -14.64
N ASN A 33 16.12 7.05 -14.28
CA ASN A 33 17.34 6.97 -13.47
C ASN A 33 17.22 7.58 -12.07
N THR A 34 16.02 7.90 -11.64
CA THR A 34 15.73 8.47 -10.33
C THR A 34 15.12 7.44 -9.41
N MET A 35 14.18 6.65 -9.93
CA MET A 35 13.46 5.63 -9.16
C MET A 35 13.87 4.22 -9.61
N TYR A 36 14.12 3.38 -8.62
CA TYR A 36 14.42 1.96 -8.79
C TYR A 36 13.46 1.14 -7.94
N TYR A 37 12.96 0.03 -8.47
CA TYR A 37 11.93 -0.77 -7.82
C TYR A 37 12.25 -2.26 -7.80
N MET A 38 11.67 -2.96 -6.84
CA MET A 38 11.71 -4.40 -6.71
C MET A 38 10.74 -5.04 -7.71
N ASP A 39 11.26 -5.75 -8.70
CA ASP A 39 10.46 -6.41 -9.72
C ASP A 39 9.76 -7.66 -9.19
N ASP A 40 10.39 -8.38 -8.25
CA ASP A 40 9.77 -9.55 -7.63
C ASP A 40 8.64 -9.15 -6.68
N LYS A 41 7.40 -9.47 -7.10
CA LYS A 41 6.17 -9.19 -6.35
C LYS A 41 6.12 -9.81 -4.96
N ASN A 42 6.89 -10.87 -4.71
CA ASN A 42 6.87 -11.59 -3.43
C ASN A 42 7.68 -10.90 -2.35
N ILE A 43 8.67 -10.06 -2.71
CA ILE A 43 9.60 -9.43 -1.77
C ILE A 43 9.54 -7.89 -1.78
N ARG A 44 8.53 -7.30 -2.40
CA ARG A 44 8.40 -5.84 -2.54
C ARG A 44 7.76 -5.12 -1.33
N TYR A 45 7.21 -5.85 -0.36
CA TYR A 45 6.59 -5.26 0.84
C TYR A 45 7.57 -5.27 2.00
N TRP A 46 8.32 -4.18 2.14
CA TRP A 46 9.42 -4.12 3.11
C TRP A 46 8.93 -3.77 4.52
N ASP A 47 9.67 -4.26 5.50
CA ASP A 47 9.38 -4.03 6.91
C ASP A 47 9.91 -2.66 7.35
N LYS A 48 9.03 -1.67 7.51
CA LYS A 48 9.41 -0.31 7.93
C LYS A 48 10.03 -0.23 9.33
N THR A 49 9.97 -1.31 10.13
CA THR A 49 10.60 -1.37 11.46
C THR A 49 12.05 -1.84 11.43
N LYS A 50 12.53 -2.28 10.25
CA LYS A 50 13.89 -2.79 10.04
C LYS A 50 14.69 -1.83 9.18
N SER A 51 16.02 -1.94 9.30
CA SER A 51 16.94 -1.17 8.46
C SER A 51 16.88 -1.63 7.01
N VAL A 52 16.92 -0.65 6.09
CA VAL A 52 17.15 -0.85 4.67
C VAL A 52 18.48 -0.21 4.31
N THR A 53 19.32 -0.92 3.58
CA THR A 53 20.58 -0.39 3.06
C THR A 53 20.60 -0.52 1.56
N VAL A 54 20.77 0.61 0.88
CA VAL A 54 20.83 0.67 -0.59
C VAL A 54 22.29 0.80 -1.01
N TYR A 55 22.66 0.10 -2.07
CA TYR A 55 23.99 0.15 -2.65
C TYR A 55 23.93 0.59 -4.11
N VAL A 56 24.90 1.42 -4.48
CA VAL A 56 25.17 1.78 -5.88
C VAL A 56 26.58 1.29 -6.21
N ASP A 57 26.71 0.38 -7.16
CA ASP A 57 27.96 -0.30 -7.50
C ASP A 57 28.70 -0.86 -6.27
N SER A 58 27.96 -1.55 -5.38
CA SER A 58 28.43 -2.12 -4.13
C SER A 58 28.87 -1.09 -3.06
N THR A 59 28.60 0.20 -3.25
CA THR A 59 28.90 1.26 -2.27
C THR A 59 27.60 1.67 -1.58
N PRO A 60 27.52 1.68 -0.23
CA PRO A 60 26.33 2.12 0.48
C PRO A 60 25.99 3.57 0.18
N GLU A 61 24.72 3.83 -0.12
CA GLU A 61 24.18 5.17 -0.45
C GLU A 61 23.21 5.64 0.65
N THR A 62 23.19 6.94 0.94
CA THR A 62 22.38 7.51 2.04
C THR A 62 21.40 8.59 1.58
N GLY A 63 21.56 9.14 0.39
CA GLY A 63 20.70 10.19 -0.19
C GLY A 63 19.51 9.60 -0.95
N VAL A 64 18.71 8.76 -0.28
CA VAL A 64 17.60 8.04 -0.91
C VAL A 64 16.33 8.10 -0.06
N THR A 65 15.19 8.19 -0.72
CA THR A 65 13.87 8.00 -0.12
C THR A 65 13.40 6.57 -0.37
N ILE A 66 12.91 5.89 0.68
CA ILE A 66 12.49 4.50 0.62
C ILE A 66 10.96 4.43 0.73
N ASP A 67 10.33 3.80 -0.26
CA ASP A 67 8.94 3.37 -0.19
C ASP A 67 8.89 1.89 0.17
N TYR A 68 8.51 1.63 1.41
CA TYR A 68 8.47 0.28 1.98
C TYR A 68 7.36 -0.59 1.41
N VAL A 69 6.26 0.01 0.96
CA VAL A 69 5.09 -0.73 0.47
C VAL A 69 5.32 -1.28 -0.92
N GLY A 70 5.99 -0.52 -1.76
CA GLY A 70 6.26 -0.90 -3.15
C GLY A 70 7.64 -1.47 -3.39
N GLY A 71 8.51 -1.52 -2.36
CA GLY A 71 9.90 -1.93 -2.53
C GLY A 71 10.65 -1.00 -3.48
N ARG A 72 10.55 0.32 -3.26
CA ARG A 72 11.11 1.34 -4.15
C ARG A 72 12.11 2.22 -3.44
N VAL A 73 13.06 2.68 -4.23
CA VAL A 73 14.09 3.63 -3.80
C VAL A 73 14.10 4.79 -4.79
N THR A 74 14.01 6.00 -4.28
CA THR A 74 14.10 7.22 -5.08
C THR A 74 15.34 7.99 -4.67
N PHE A 75 16.20 8.27 -5.63
CA PHE A 75 17.43 9.06 -5.44
C PHE A 75 17.12 10.55 -5.58
N ASP A 76 17.69 11.37 -4.70
CA ASP A 76 17.56 12.83 -4.76
C ASP A 76 18.19 13.42 -6.05
N THR A 77 19.21 12.72 -6.58
CA THR A 77 19.87 13.07 -7.84
C THR A 77 19.82 11.86 -8.77
N PRO A 78 19.37 12.03 -10.03
CA PRO A 78 19.36 10.94 -11.00
C PRO A 78 20.74 10.30 -11.17
N LEU A 79 20.79 8.97 -11.20
CA LEU A 79 21.99 8.21 -11.55
C LEU A 79 22.29 8.34 -13.05
N THR A 80 23.42 7.84 -13.52
CA THR A 80 23.77 7.87 -14.97
C THR A 80 23.05 6.82 -15.78
N GLY A 81 22.44 5.81 -15.11
CA GLY A 81 21.69 4.71 -15.71
C GLY A 81 22.55 3.51 -16.11
N THR A 82 23.83 3.51 -15.72
CA THR A 82 24.74 2.36 -15.94
C THR A 82 25.10 1.66 -14.64
N GLU A 83 24.74 2.22 -13.50
CA GLU A 83 25.02 1.70 -12.19
C GLU A 83 24.13 0.48 -11.86
N THR A 84 24.68 -0.42 -11.09
CA THR A 84 23.93 -1.50 -10.48
C THR A 84 23.43 -1.05 -9.10
N VAL A 85 22.10 -1.04 -8.94
CA VAL A 85 21.47 -0.71 -7.66
C VAL A 85 21.00 -1.99 -7.00
N THR A 86 21.46 -2.25 -5.77
CA THR A 86 21.04 -3.38 -4.95
C THR A 86 20.59 -2.94 -3.57
N VAL A 87 19.88 -3.80 -2.86
CA VAL A 87 19.32 -3.47 -1.54
C VAL A 87 19.37 -4.67 -0.59
N ASP A 88 19.71 -4.36 0.66
CA ASP A 88 19.53 -5.25 1.81
C ASP A 88 18.33 -4.78 2.60
N ALA A 89 17.32 -5.63 2.78
CA ALA A 89 16.13 -5.28 3.54
C ALA A 89 15.45 -6.52 4.17
N TYR A 90 14.29 -6.28 4.75
CA TYR A 90 13.38 -7.30 5.25
C TYR A 90 12.02 -7.13 4.60
N TYR A 91 11.35 -8.20 4.20
CA TYR A 91 10.05 -8.15 3.58
C TYR A 91 9.00 -8.96 4.33
N TRP A 92 7.75 -8.55 4.13
CA TRP A 92 6.57 -9.29 4.55
C TRP A 92 6.03 -10.13 3.39
N THR A 93 5.72 -11.37 3.66
CA THR A 93 4.92 -12.15 2.70
C THR A 93 3.48 -11.67 2.76
N VAL A 94 2.85 -11.57 1.59
CA VAL A 94 1.43 -11.26 1.46
C VAL A 94 0.69 -12.42 0.82
N SER A 95 -0.58 -12.57 1.14
CA SER A 95 -1.45 -13.56 0.51
C SER A 95 -2.74 -12.90 0.05
N GLU A 96 -3.29 -13.39 -1.05
CA GLU A 96 -4.60 -13.00 -1.49
C GLU A 96 -5.66 -13.40 -0.47
N LEU A 97 -6.58 -12.50 -0.19
CA LEU A 97 -7.74 -12.74 0.63
C LEU A 97 -8.85 -13.29 -0.26
N ALA A 98 -9.07 -14.58 -0.17
CA ALA A 98 -10.12 -15.24 -0.92
C ALA A 98 -11.52 -14.82 -0.41
N GLY A 99 -12.50 -14.83 -1.32
CA GLY A 99 -13.91 -14.60 -0.98
C GLY A 99 -14.37 -13.15 -1.03
N PHE A 100 -13.46 -12.17 -1.14
CA PHE A 100 -13.85 -10.78 -1.34
C PHE A 100 -14.47 -10.60 -2.73
N TYR A 101 -15.64 -9.95 -2.77
CA TYR A 101 -16.36 -9.67 -3.99
C TYR A 101 -16.53 -8.16 -4.24
N ASN A 102 -16.25 -7.34 -3.21
CA ASN A 102 -16.34 -5.89 -3.30
C ASN A 102 -15.30 -5.23 -2.40
N TRP A 103 -14.78 -4.09 -2.81
CA TRP A 103 -14.02 -3.18 -1.98
C TRP A 103 -14.22 -1.74 -2.41
N SER A 104 -14.07 -0.82 -1.48
CA SER A 104 -14.03 0.61 -1.72
C SER A 104 -12.82 1.24 -1.04
N LEU A 105 -12.32 2.32 -1.63
CA LEU A 105 -11.21 3.11 -1.12
C LEU A 105 -11.64 4.57 -1.08
N ASP A 106 -11.65 5.15 0.10
CA ASP A 106 -11.91 6.56 0.34
C ASP A 106 -10.60 7.26 0.69
N ILE A 107 -10.20 8.24 -0.14
CA ILE A 107 -9.01 9.06 0.08
C ILE A 107 -9.49 10.45 0.48
N VAL A 108 -9.07 10.92 1.65
CA VAL A 108 -9.52 12.17 2.25
C VAL A 108 -8.37 13.11 2.55
N ALA A 109 -8.65 14.40 2.52
CA ALA A 109 -7.77 15.43 3.04
C ALA A 109 -8.59 16.29 4.01
N ASP A 110 -8.08 16.47 5.20
CA ASP A 110 -8.68 17.36 6.19
C ASP A 110 -8.50 18.82 5.77
N LEU A 111 -9.56 19.62 5.91
CA LEU A 111 -9.60 21.02 5.55
C LEU A 111 -9.92 21.85 6.79
N GLU A 112 -8.95 22.64 7.23
CA GLU A 112 -9.14 23.59 8.32
C GLU A 112 -9.63 24.93 7.78
N ASP A 113 -10.63 25.52 8.45
CA ASP A 113 -11.16 26.85 8.10
C ASP A 113 -10.11 27.92 8.46
N SER A 114 -9.55 28.54 7.44
CA SER A 114 -8.56 29.61 7.53
C SER A 114 -9.13 30.99 7.16
N THR A 115 -10.47 31.13 7.14
CA THR A 115 -11.18 32.34 6.74
C THR A 115 -10.81 33.53 7.62
N THR A 116 -10.50 34.65 6.98
CA THR A 116 -10.20 35.94 7.62
C THR A 116 -11.17 37.03 7.13
N PHE A 117 -11.13 38.18 7.77
CA PHE A 117 -11.92 39.37 7.33
C PHE A 117 -11.50 39.89 5.94
N ALA A 118 -10.30 39.51 5.47
CA ALA A 118 -9.82 39.88 4.14
C ALA A 118 -10.45 39.06 3.00
N ASP A 119 -11.15 37.96 3.31
CA ASP A 119 -11.74 37.04 2.32
C ASP A 119 -13.10 37.51 1.77
N ASN A 120 -13.51 38.76 2.06
CA ASN A 120 -14.72 39.39 1.53
C ASN A 120 -16.01 38.54 1.68
N GLY A 121 -16.12 37.79 2.78
CA GLY A 121 -17.30 36.98 3.10
C GLY A 121 -17.27 35.56 2.46
N TRP A 122 -16.20 35.19 1.77
CA TRP A 122 -15.99 33.84 1.28
C TRP A 122 -15.19 33.01 2.28
N ARG A 123 -15.44 31.69 2.31
CA ARG A 123 -14.65 30.78 3.12
C ARG A 123 -13.34 30.42 2.45
N ALA A 124 -12.27 30.44 3.21
CA ALA A 124 -10.95 29.95 2.84
C ALA A 124 -10.61 28.70 3.66
N TYR A 125 -10.01 27.70 3.01
CA TYR A 125 -9.62 26.45 3.65
C TYR A 125 -8.15 26.15 3.39
N THR A 126 -7.48 25.64 4.41
CA THR A 126 -6.11 25.13 4.31
C THR A 126 -6.12 23.61 4.46
N PRO A 127 -5.64 22.84 3.45
CA PRO A 127 -5.50 21.39 3.59
C PRO A 127 -4.43 21.06 4.64
N THR A 128 -4.70 20.07 5.49
CA THR A 128 -3.81 19.62 6.55
C THR A 128 -3.38 18.17 6.34
N LEU A 129 -4.01 17.23 7.01
CA LEU A 129 -3.63 15.82 6.93
C LEU A 129 -4.36 15.10 5.78
N LYS A 130 -3.68 14.13 5.21
CA LYS A 130 -4.28 13.18 4.26
C LYS A 130 -4.40 11.83 4.91
N GLY A 131 -5.44 11.10 4.56
CA GLY A 131 -5.66 9.74 5.02
C GLY A 131 -6.44 8.93 4.01
N PHE A 132 -6.55 7.64 4.25
CA PHE A 132 -7.39 6.77 3.46
C PHE A 132 -8.05 5.71 4.33
N ASN A 133 -9.23 5.28 3.91
CA ASN A 133 -9.96 4.19 4.53
C ASN A 133 -10.36 3.19 3.44
N ILE A 134 -10.34 1.92 3.80
CA ILE A 134 -10.72 0.82 2.92
C ILE A 134 -11.88 0.08 3.57
N SER A 135 -12.90 -0.22 2.80
CA SER A 135 -13.97 -1.16 3.20
C SER A 135 -14.01 -2.29 2.19
N ALA A 136 -14.04 -3.51 2.69
CA ALA A 136 -14.03 -4.71 1.87
C ALA A 136 -15.11 -5.68 2.34
N GLU A 137 -15.84 -6.29 1.39
CA GLU A 137 -16.95 -7.20 1.64
C GLU A 137 -16.63 -8.59 1.11
N SER A 138 -16.82 -9.59 1.96
CA SER A 138 -16.60 -10.99 1.64
C SER A 138 -17.75 -11.88 2.14
N PHE A 139 -17.78 -13.12 1.69
CA PHE A 139 -18.54 -14.15 2.39
C PHE A 139 -17.69 -14.69 3.53
N TRP A 140 -18.29 -14.75 4.73
CA TRP A 140 -17.61 -15.24 5.92
C TRP A 140 -17.07 -16.65 5.72
N GLN A 141 -15.81 -16.88 6.10
CA GLN A 141 -15.15 -18.17 5.98
C GLN A 141 -14.56 -18.65 7.32
N ASP A 142 -13.92 -17.74 8.05
CA ASP A 142 -13.24 -18.02 9.32
C ASP A 142 -13.13 -16.74 10.17
N ASP A 143 -12.48 -16.83 11.33
CA ASP A 143 -12.32 -15.75 12.31
C ASP A 143 -10.98 -14.96 12.15
N LYS A 144 -10.36 -15.01 10.99
CA LYS A 144 -9.01 -14.46 10.77
C LYS A 144 -8.89 -12.95 11.02
N PHE A 145 -9.96 -12.18 10.75
CA PHE A 145 -9.94 -10.74 10.99
C PHE A 145 -10.16 -10.41 12.47
N LEU A 146 -11.05 -11.14 13.15
CA LEU A 146 -11.28 -10.97 14.59
C LEU A 146 -9.98 -11.15 15.38
N SER A 147 -9.18 -12.14 15.03
CA SER A 147 -7.91 -12.43 15.72
C SER A 147 -6.82 -11.39 15.45
N ARG A 148 -7.00 -10.54 14.43
CA ARG A 148 -6.02 -9.53 13.96
C ARG A 148 -6.51 -8.09 14.10
N LEU A 149 -7.62 -7.85 14.79
CA LEU A 149 -8.12 -6.49 15.03
C LEU A 149 -7.05 -5.61 15.68
N GLY A 150 -6.83 -4.43 15.11
CA GLY A 150 -5.81 -3.48 15.52
C GLY A 150 -4.40 -3.80 15.02
N GLU A 151 -4.16 -4.92 14.35
CA GLU A 151 -2.87 -5.18 13.72
C GLU A 151 -2.60 -4.25 12.53
N GLU A 152 -1.33 -3.86 12.38
CA GLU A 152 -0.87 -3.24 11.14
C GLU A 152 -0.71 -4.30 10.06
N VAL A 153 -1.26 -4.02 8.92
CA VAL A 153 -1.22 -4.87 7.73
C VAL A 153 -0.78 -4.08 6.50
N VAL A 154 -0.25 -4.75 5.51
CA VAL A 154 -0.14 -4.21 4.15
C VAL A 154 -1.38 -4.62 3.40
N VAL A 155 -2.06 -3.68 2.75
CA VAL A 155 -3.19 -3.96 1.86
C VAL A 155 -2.84 -3.51 0.45
N ALA A 156 -3.03 -4.41 -0.51
CA ALA A 156 -2.91 -4.13 -1.93
C ALA A 156 -4.26 -4.38 -2.62
N LEU A 157 -4.83 -3.33 -3.18
CA LEU A 157 -6.12 -3.31 -3.84
C LEU A 157 -5.91 -3.28 -5.35
N TYR A 158 -6.04 -4.41 -5.99
CA TYR A 158 -5.88 -4.48 -7.44
C TYR A 158 -7.13 -3.99 -8.16
N VAL A 159 -6.96 -2.96 -8.96
CA VAL A 159 -7.97 -2.53 -9.93
C VAL A 159 -7.91 -3.44 -11.16
N ASN A 160 -6.72 -3.84 -11.56
CA ASN A 160 -6.48 -4.82 -12.61
C ASN A 160 -5.19 -5.59 -12.31
N GLU A 161 -5.33 -6.82 -11.81
CA GLU A 161 -4.21 -7.67 -11.44
C GLU A 161 -3.33 -8.06 -12.65
N ALA A 162 -3.96 -8.30 -13.82
CA ALA A 162 -3.23 -8.69 -15.03
C ALA A 162 -2.32 -7.58 -15.56
N SER A 163 -2.65 -6.31 -15.28
CA SER A 163 -1.86 -5.13 -15.67
C SER A 163 -1.12 -4.52 -14.48
N ASP A 164 -1.09 -5.18 -13.32
CA ASP A 164 -0.48 -4.72 -12.08
C ASP A 164 -0.92 -3.31 -11.62
N ILE A 165 -2.13 -2.88 -12.02
CA ILE A 165 -2.72 -1.60 -11.61
C ILE A 165 -3.32 -1.77 -10.22
N ARG A 166 -2.81 -1.03 -9.25
CA ARG A 166 -3.19 -1.20 -7.85
C ARG A 166 -3.01 0.05 -7.00
N TYR A 167 -3.72 0.07 -5.88
CA TYR A 167 -3.45 0.93 -4.73
C TYR A 167 -2.88 0.07 -3.61
N GLU A 168 -1.87 0.55 -2.91
CA GLU A 168 -1.31 -0.17 -1.77
C GLU A 168 -0.83 0.78 -0.68
N GLY A 169 -0.90 0.30 0.58
CA GLY A 169 -0.51 1.09 1.74
C GLY A 169 -0.45 0.25 3.01
N PHE A 170 0.16 0.80 4.05
CA PHE A 170 0.01 0.28 5.40
C PHE A 170 -1.35 0.71 5.96
N SER A 171 -1.99 -0.17 6.70
CA SER A 171 -3.27 0.12 7.35
C SER A 171 -3.46 -0.74 8.60
N HIS A 172 -4.35 -0.32 9.48
CA HIS A 172 -4.79 -1.13 10.61
C HIS A 172 -6.17 -1.72 10.34
N ILE A 173 -6.41 -2.97 10.75
CA ILE A 173 -7.74 -3.56 10.74
C ILE A 173 -8.54 -2.88 11.83
N GLU A 174 -9.50 -2.04 11.44
CA GLU A 174 -10.28 -1.21 12.38
C GLU A 174 -11.50 -1.95 12.90
N SER A 175 -12.23 -2.61 12.03
CA SER A 175 -13.42 -3.36 12.41
C SER A 175 -13.66 -4.58 11.53
N ASP A 176 -14.36 -5.54 12.09
CA ASP A 176 -14.88 -6.74 11.44
C ASP A 176 -16.35 -6.88 11.84
N SER A 177 -17.24 -6.95 10.87
CA SER A 177 -18.69 -7.00 11.05
C SER A 177 -19.27 -8.18 10.29
N ILE A 178 -19.97 -9.07 11.01
CA ILE A 178 -20.58 -10.27 10.44
C ILE A 178 -22.09 -10.10 10.41
N SER A 179 -22.71 -10.36 9.28
CA SER A 179 -24.15 -10.34 9.06
C SER A 179 -24.65 -11.70 8.60
N GLN A 180 -25.65 -12.23 9.30
CA GLN A 180 -26.26 -13.53 8.98
C GLN A 180 -27.74 -13.34 8.59
N PRO A 181 -28.07 -13.13 7.31
CA PRO A 181 -29.45 -13.12 6.85
C PRO A 181 -30.08 -14.54 6.85
N VAL A 182 -31.40 -14.62 6.99
CA VAL A 182 -32.11 -15.92 7.12
C VAL A 182 -32.01 -16.77 5.85
N ASP A 183 -32.04 -16.14 4.68
CA ASP A 183 -32.14 -16.81 3.38
C ASP A 183 -30.94 -16.55 2.46
N ALA A 184 -29.78 -16.13 3.00
CA ALA A 184 -28.58 -15.83 2.20
C ALA A 184 -27.30 -16.33 2.90
N LEU A 185 -26.18 -16.19 2.20
CA LEU A 185 -24.86 -16.50 2.77
C LEU A 185 -24.52 -15.51 3.89
N VAL A 186 -23.70 -15.96 4.84
CA VAL A 186 -23.15 -15.10 5.87
C VAL A 186 -22.16 -14.13 5.21
N GLU A 187 -22.36 -12.83 5.42
CA GLU A 187 -21.54 -11.76 4.87
C GLU A 187 -20.64 -11.19 5.95
N GLU A 188 -19.45 -10.80 5.55
CA GLU A 188 -18.44 -10.17 6.38
C GLU A 188 -18.01 -8.86 5.75
N SER A 189 -17.92 -7.81 6.54
CA SER A 189 -17.44 -6.50 6.12
C SER A 189 -16.30 -6.07 7.04
N VAL A 190 -15.12 -5.85 6.44
CA VAL A 190 -13.91 -5.46 7.14
C VAL A 190 -13.54 -4.04 6.75
N THR A 191 -13.22 -3.21 7.75
CA THR A 191 -12.69 -1.86 7.50
C THR A 191 -11.23 -1.76 7.90
N PHE A 192 -10.48 -1.01 7.10
CA PHE A 192 -9.06 -0.74 7.33
C PHE A 192 -8.85 0.78 7.33
N THR A 193 -8.15 1.28 8.32
CA THR A 193 -7.73 2.68 8.40
C THR A 193 -6.27 2.79 8.01
N GLY A 194 -5.97 3.67 7.05
CA GLY A 194 -4.63 3.88 6.53
C GLY A 194 -3.65 4.41 7.56
N ASP A 195 -2.43 3.90 7.52
CA ASP A 195 -1.29 4.33 8.34
C ASP A 195 -0.12 4.77 7.45
N GLY A 196 -0.09 6.07 7.15
CA GLY A 196 0.91 6.67 6.27
C GLY A 196 0.38 6.94 4.87
N GLU A 197 1.28 6.86 3.90
CA GLU A 197 1.00 7.20 2.51
C GLU A 197 0.33 6.04 1.75
N LEU A 198 -0.61 6.41 0.89
CA LEU A 198 -1.22 5.49 -0.08
C LEU A 198 -0.52 5.68 -1.42
N TYR A 199 -0.10 4.58 -2.01
CA TYR A 199 0.58 4.55 -3.30
C TYR A 199 -0.35 4.01 -4.39
N TYR A 200 -0.26 4.63 -5.58
CA TYR A 200 -0.89 4.15 -6.80
C TYR A 200 0.18 3.71 -7.79
N TYR A 201 0.02 2.53 -8.38
CA TYR A 201 0.95 1.99 -9.36
C TYR A 201 0.22 1.58 -10.63
N GLU A 202 0.78 1.99 -11.74
CA GLU A 202 0.40 1.61 -13.09
C GLU A 202 1.70 1.37 -13.87
N VAL A 203 1.87 0.16 -14.41
CA VAL A 203 3.07 -0.25 -15.17
C VAL A 203 2.84 -0.09 -16.67
#